data_8195f72f6d37b37a6d474ba7edb6f603
#
_entry.id   8195f72f6d37b37a6d474ba7edb6f603
#
_cell.length_a   1.000
_cell.length_b   1.000
_cell.length_c   1.000
_cell.angle_alpha   90.00
_cell.angle_beta   90.00
_cell.angle_gamma   90.00
#
_symmetry.space_group_name_H-M   'P 1'
#
loop_
_entity.id
_entity.type
_entity.pdbx_description
1 polymer ?
#
loop_
_entity_poly.entity_id
_entity_poly.type
_entity_poly.pdbx_seq_one_letter_code
_entity_poly.pdbx_strand_id
1 'polypeptide(L)'
;MDFKDLEYFAAIARCGNITRAAQQLYVSQPTLSKFLQKLEGDTGLVLFQRAGRRLELTYAGQRYLAHAERLLSQKREMDAELTDLLRADTGVLHEIGRAHV
;
A
#
# COMPACT_ATOMS: atom_id res chain seq x y z
N MET A 1 9.14 -2.82 6.66
CA MET A 1 7.87 -2.50 5.97
C MET A 1 8.04 -1.22 5.18
N ASP A 2 7.65 -1.23 3.91
CA ASP A 2 7.68 -0.05 3.07
C ASP A 2 6.31 0.13 2.39
N PHE A 3 6.16 1.17 1.57
CA PHE A 3 4.88 1.44 0.91
C PHE A 3 4.50 0.36 -0.10
N LYS A 4 5.47 -0.28 -0.70
CA LYS A 4 5.21 -1.41 -1.60
C LYS A 4 4.55 -2.55 -0.84
N ASP A 5 5.00 -2.84 0.37
CA ASP A 5 4.40 -3.87 1.22
C ASP A 5 2.94 -3.55 1.53
N LEU A 6 2.65 -2.28 1.81
CA LEU A 6 1.28 -1.85 2.07
C LEU A 6 0.40 -2.00 0.83
N GLU A 7 0.93 -1.67 -0.34
CA GLU A 7 0.21 -1.83 -1.61
C GLU A 7 -0.07 -3.30 -1.91
N TYR A 8 0.91 -4.17 -1.66
CA TYR A 8 0.75 -5.60 -1.86
C TYR A 8 -0.37 -6.14 -0.97
N PHE A 9 -0.35 -5.79 0.30
CA PHE A 9 -1.37 -6.24 1.23
C PHE A 9 -2.76 -5.77 0.82
N ALA A 10 -2.88 -4.49 0.48
CA ALA A 10 -4.16 -3.92 0.07
C ALA A 10 -4.72 -4.61 -1.19
N ALA A 11 -3.85 -4.95 -2.15
CA ALA A 11 -4.27 -5.64 -3.35
C ALA A 11 -4.79 -7.05 -3.05
N ILE A 12 -4.12 -7.79 -2.18
CA ILE A 12 -4.57 -9.12 -1.77
C ILE A 12 -5.95 -9.01 -1.10
N ALA A 13 -6.11 -8.02 -0.23
CA ALA A 13 -7.38 -7.82 0.47
C ALA A 13 -8.52 -7.49 -0.49
N ARG A 14 -8.27 -6.61 -1.49
CA ARG A 14 -9.28 -6.26 -2.47
C ARG A 14 -9.67 -7.43 -3.37
N CYS A 15 -8.67 -8.18 -3.82
CA CYS A 15 -8.91 -9.26 -4.77
C CYS A 15 -9.46 -10.52 -4.12
N GLY A 16 -9.11 -10.76 -2.87
CA GLY A 16 -9.45 -12.01 -2.20
C GLY A 16 -8.82 -13.24 -2.85
N ASN A 17 -7.77 -13.03 -3.63
CA ASN A 17 -7.12 -14.08 -4.44
C ASN A 17 -5.70 -13.64 -4.76
N ILE A 18 -4.72 -14.47 -4.37
CA ILE A 18 -3.30 -14.14 -4.54
C ILE A 18 -2.93 -14.04 -6.02
N THR A 19 -3.43 -14.96 -6.85
CA THR A 19 -3.10 -14.97 -8.28
C THR A 19 -3.58 -13.68 -8.96
N ARG A 20 -4.82 -13.28 -8.68
CA ARG A 20 -5.38 -12.06 -9.25
C ARG A 20 -4.65 -10.82 -8.75
N ALA A 21 -4.35 -10.77 -7.47
CA ALA A 21 -3.60 -9.65 -6.90
C ALA A 21 -2.21 -9.54 -7.54
N ALA A 22 -1.53 -10.67 -7.73
CA ALA A 22 -0.23 -10.69 -8.38
C ALA A 22 -0.30 -10.13 -9.80
N GLN A 23 -1.35 -10.49 -10.55
CA GLN A 23 -1.58 -9.95 -11.89
C GLN A 23 -1.74 -8.43 -11.86
N GLN A 24 -2.52 -7.91 -10.93
CA GLN A 24 -2.72 -6.46 -10.80
C GLN A 24 -1.44 -5.73 -10.42
N LEU A 25 -0.60 -6.38 -9.65
CA LEU A 25 0.65 -5.78 -9.16
C LEU A 25 1.83 -5.99 -10.12
N TYR A 26 1.63 -6.74 -11.20
CA TYR A 26 2.68 -7.08 -12.16
C TYR A 26 3.85 -7.83 -11.51
N VAL A 27 3.52 -8.72 -10.57
CA VAL A 27 4.50 -9.59 -9.92
C VAL A 27 4.07 -11.05 -10.08
N SER A 28 5.00 -11.99 -9.85
CA SER A 28 4.65 -13.40 -9.90
C SER A 28 3.85 -13.80 -8.66
N GLN A 29 3.02 -14.83 -8.82
CA GLN A 29 2.24 -15.36 -7.70
C GLN A 29 3.15 -15.86 -6.56
N PRO A 30 4.26 -16.59 -6.84
CA PRO A 30 5.17 -16.98 -5.76
C PRO A 30 5.78 -15.80 -5.01
N THR A 31 6.08 -14.71 -5.71
CA THR A 31 6.60 -13.50 -5.06
C THR A 31 5.60 -12.95 -4.05
N LEU A 32 4.35 -12.87 -4.45
CA LEU A 32 3.30 -12.33 -3.57
C LEU A 32 2.99 -13.28 -2.42
N SER A 33 2.99 -14.59 -2.67
CA SER A 33 2.80 -15.59 -1.62
C SER A 33 3.91 -15.51 -0.58
N LYS A 34 5.15 -15.36 -1.02
CA LYS A 34 6.29 -15.21 -0.10
C LYS A 34 6.20 -13.93 0.71
N PHE A 35 5.74 -12.84 0.08
CA PHE A 35 5.50 -11.60 0.79
C PHE A 35 4.53 -11.81 1.95
N LEU A 36 3.40 -12.45 1.70
CA LEU A 36 2.40 -12.67 2.73
C LEU A 36 2.92 -13.58 3.84
N GLN A 37 3.60 -14.67 3.49
CA GLN A 37 4.19 -15.58 4.47
C GLN A 37 5.19 -14.85 5.36
N LYS A 38 6.04 -14.01 4.77
CA LYS A 38 7.03 -13.24 5.53
C LYS A 38 6.34 -12.25 6.46
N LEU A 39 5.34 -11.54 5.96
CA LEU A 39 4.60 -10.58 6.77
C LEU A 39 3.95 -11.26 7.98
N GLU A 40 3.26 -12.37 7.76
CA GLU A 40 2.65 -13.10 8.86
C GLU A 40 3.68 -13.67 9.82
N GLY A 41 4.82 -14.15 9.30
CA GLY A 41 5.92 -14.60 10.13
C GLY A 41 6.53 -13.50 10.99
N ASP A 42 6.75 -12.33 10.39
CA ASP A 42 7.36 -11.19 11.09
C ASP A 42 6.43 -10.61 12.15
N THR A 43 5.15 -10.55 11.88
CA THR A 43 4.17 -10.01 12.83
C THR A 43 3.72 -11.03 13.87
N GLY A 44 3.84 -12.31 13.56
CA GLY A 44 3.29 -13.37 14.40
C GLY A 44 1.78 -13.47 14.35
N LEU A 45 1.16 -12.83 13.35
CA LEU A 45 -0.29 -12.78 13.22
C LEU A 45 -0.75 -13.47 11.94
N VAL A 46 -1.88 -14.15 12.01
CA VAL A 46 -2.58 -14.63 10.83
C VAL A 46 -3.44 -13.47 10.34
N LEU A 47 -3.18 -12.99 9.14
CA LEU A 47 -3.86 -11.80 8.59
C LEU A 47 -4.95 -12.17 7.59
N PHE A 48 -4.83 -13.34 6.96
CA PHE A 48 -5.83 -13.86 6.02
C PHE A 48 -6.21 -15.28 6.40
N GLN A 49 -7.43 -15.65 6.10
CA GLN A 49 -7.91 -17.00 6.24
C GLN A 49 -8.75 -17.38 5.02
N ARG A 50 -8.84 -18.67 4.76
CA ARG A 50 -9.65 -19.14 3.64
C ARG A 50 -11.11 -19.21 4.05
N ALA A 51 -11.97 -18.67 3.17
CA ALA A 51 -13.41 -18.78 3.27
C ALA A 51 -13.88 -19.27 1.90
N GLY A 52 -14.06 -20.59 1.78
CA GLY A 52 -14.32 -21.22 0.49
C GLY A 52 -13.12 -21.07 -0.44
N ARG A 53 -13.33 -20.45 -1.60
CA ARG A 53 -12.27 -20.22 -2.58
C ARG A 53 -11.61 -18.87 -2.44
N ARG A 54 -12.07 -18.06 -1.49
CA ARG A 54 -11.55 -16.71 -1.30
C ARG A 54 -10.65 -16.66 -0.08
N LEU A 55 -9.77 -15.67 -0.10
CA LEU A 55 -9.06 -15.23 1.09
C LEU A 55 -9.85 -14.07 1.71
N GLU A 56 -10.08 -14.16 3.01
CA GLU A 56 -10.73 -13.11 3.76
C GLU A 56 -9.81 -12.64 4.87
N LEU A 57 -9.95 -11.38 5.25
CA LEU A 57 -9.17 -10.82 6.34
C LEU A 57 -9.63 -11.40 7.68
N THR A 58 -8.68 -11.77 8.52
CA THR A 58 -8.94 -11.97 9.93
C THR A 58 -9.19 -10.60 10.58
N TYR A 59 -9.58 -10.58 11.86
CA TYR A 59 -9.68 -9.31 12.57
C TYR A 59 -8.32 -8.55 12.55
N ALA A 60 -7.24 -9.28 12.80
CA ALA A 60 -5.90 -8.67 12.72
C ALA A 60 -5.62 -8.11 11.33
N GLY A 61 -6.02 -8.84 10.28
CA GLY A 61 -5.89 -8.37 8.91
C GLY A 61 -6.69 -7.12 8.64
N GLN A 62 -7.91 -7.03 9.17
CA GLN A 62 -8.74 -5.84 9.04
C GLN A 62 -8.07 -4.62 9.68
N ARG A 63 -7.48 -4.81 10.85
CA ARG A 63 -6.78 -3.73 11.54
C ARG A 63 -5.53 -3.30 10.77
N TYR A 64 -4.78 -4.28 10.27
CA TYR A 64 -3.61 -4.00 9.44
C TYR A 64 -4.01 -3.19 8.21
N LEU A 65 -5.06 -3.63 7.51
CA LEU A 65 -5.53 -2.95 6.30
C LEU A 65 -5.96 -1.52 6.60
N ALA A 66 -6.67 -1.29 7.70
CA ALA A 66 -7.13 0.05 8.06
C ALA A 66 -5.96 1.02 8.19
N HIS A 67 -4.87 0.58 8.84
CA HIS A 67 -3.66 1.41 8.97
C HIS A 67 -2.94 1.55 7.63
N ALA A 68 -2.83 0.45 6.88
CA ALA A 68 -2.16 0.47 5.57
C ALA A 68 -2.85 1.47 4.63
N GLU A 69 -4.17 1.46 4.59
CA GLU A 69 -4.92 2.37 3.72
C GLU A 69 -4.74 3.84 4.11
N ARG A 70 -4.67 4.11 5.42
CA ARG A 70 -4.40 5.48 5.88
C ARG A 70 -3.00 5.94 5.49
N LEU A 71 -2.00 5.07 5.65
CA LEU A 71 -0.63 5.40 5.26
C LEU A 71 -0.51 5.62 3.75
N LEU A 72 -1.17 4.77 2.96
CA LEU A 72 -1.16 4.93 1.50
C LEU A 72 -1.87 6.22 1.08
N SER A 73 -2.98 6.56 1.74
CA SER A 73 -3.71 7.80 1.47
C SER A 73 -2.84 9.02 1.82
N GLN A 74 -2.18 8.97 2.96
CA GLN A 74 -1.29 10.04 3.40
C GLN A 74 -0.14 10.24 2.42
N LYS A 75 0.43 9.14 1.92
CA LYS A 75 1.48 9.22 0.92
C LYS A 75 0.99 9.87 -0.37
N ARG A 76 -0.21 9.50 -0.83
CA ARG A 76 -0.79 10.13 -2.04
C ARG A 76 -1.00 11.61 -1.84
N GLU A 77 -1.46 12.03 -0.67
CA GLU A 77 -1.63 13.45 -0.36
C GLU A 77 -0.29 14.18 -0.40
N MET A 78 0.74 13.59 0.19
CA MET A 78 2.08 14.17 0.17
C MET A 78 2.60 14.30 -1.27
N ASP A 79 2.47 13.24 -2.06
CA ASP A 79 2.94 13.24 -3.45
C ASP A 79 2.20 14.32 -4.27
N ALA A 80 0.89 14.47 -4.06
CA ALA A 80 0.10 15.48 -4.74
C ALA A 80 0.55 16.89 -4.33
N GLU A 81 0.76 17.12 -3.05
CA GLU A 81 1.21 18.41 -2.54
C GLU A 81 2.59 18.76 -3.10
N LEU A 82 3.52 17.81 -3.10
CA LEU A 82 4.87 18.03 -3.64
C LEU A 82 4.81 18.34 -5.13
N THR A 83 3.94 17.68 -5.88
CA THR A 83 3.74 17.98 -7.30
C THR A 83 3.22 19.39 -7.48
N ASP A 84 2.25 19.81 -6.66
CA ASP A 84 1.72 21.16 -6.74
C ASP A 84 2.78 22.21 -6.38
N LEU A 85 3.60 21.94 -5.39
CA LEU A 85 4.69 22.84 -5.01
C LEU A 85 5.73 22.95 -6.13
N LEU A 86 6.02 21.84 -6.80
CA LEU A 86 6.95 21.87 -7.93
C LEU A 86 6.40 22.72 -9.08
N ARG A 87 5.11 22.61 -9.39
CA ARG A 87 4.46 23.42 -10.41
C ARG A 87 4.43 24.90 -10.04
N ALA A 88 4.17 25.20 -8.79
CA ALA A 88 4.18 26.59 -8.29
C ALA A 88 5.59 27.17 -8.38
N ASP A 89 6.61 26.35 -8.10
CA ASP A 89 8.01 26.78 -8.16
C ASP A 89 8.47 27.11 -9.58
N THR A 90 7.80 26.55 -10.60
CA THR A 90 8.13 26.87 -11.99
C THR A 90 7.34 28.07 -12.56
N GLY A 91 6.44 28.65 -11.76
CA GLY A 91 5.60 29.76 -12.15
C GLY A 91 5.81 30.99 -11.30
N VAL A 92 4.74 31.75 -11.13
CA VAL A 92 4.77 33.01 -10.37
C VAL A 92 5.20 32.81 -8.93
N LEU A 93 4.87 31.67 -8.36
CA LEU A 93 5.18 31.36 -6.96
C LEU A 93 6.61 30.90 -6.74
N HIS A 94 7.39 30.83 -7.76
CA HIS A 94 8.78 30.39 -7.67
C HIS A 94 9.58 31.21 -6.65
N GLU A 95 9.46 32.53 -6.70
CA GLU A 95 10.16 33.41 -5.78
C GLU A 95 9.68 33.24 -4.33
N ILE A 96 8.39 33.01 -4.16
CA ILE A 96 7.81 32.77 -2.84
C ILE A 96 8.38 31.48 -2.25
N GLY A 97 8.47 30.45 -3.06
CA GLY A 97 9.06 29.17 -2.65
C GLY A 97 10.49 29.34 -2.17
N ARG A 98 11.27 30.15 -2.86
CA ARG A 98 12.65 30.45 -2.46
C ARG A 98 12.74 31.22 -1.15
N ALA A 99 11.81 32.10 -0.92
CA ALA A 99 11.80 32.91 0.30
C ALA A 99 11.64 32.07 1.56
N HIS A 100 11.06 30.88 1.43
CA HIS A 100 10.83 29.99 2.55
C HIS A 100 11.98 29.00 2.81
N VAL A 101 12.97 28.99 2.00
CA VAL A 101 14.09 28.04 2.11
C VAL A 101 15.30 28.63 2.91
#